data_96e9efb40c560871ff46c0edd064114a
#
_entry.id   96e9efb40c560871ff46c0edd064114a
#
_cell.length_a   1.000
_cell.length_b   1.000
_cell.length_c   1.000
_cell.angle_alpha   90.00
_cell.angle_beta   90.00
_cell.angle_gamma   90.00
#
_symmetry.space_group_name_H-M   'P 1'
#
loop_
_entity.id
_entity.type
_entity.pdbx_description
1 polymer ?
#
loop_
_entity_poly.entity_id
_entity_poly.type
_entity_poly.pdbx_seq_one_letter_code
_entity_poly.pdbx_strand_id
1 'polypeptide(L)'
;ETVDDAEDCLDIFFQQIEPLTLISTEIRRCIIDEDEISDDASSTLKQIRRSMNQINDKVHSTLSSLVNGSLRTYLQDSIITMRGDRYCIPVKAEYRSQVSGLIHDQSATGSTLFIEPMSVVKLNNDLKELYGKEQEEIQIILARLSADVAEYTESIRTDYKIMTELDFIFARGNLAILMNASKPVFNTKGKIHIREGRHPLLDKKKVVPITVTLGDAFDLLIVTGPNTGGKTVSLKTVGLFTLMGQAGLHIPALDRSELAIFENVYADIGDEQSIEQSLSTFSSHMTNIVSILNEADANSLCLFDELCSGTDPTEGAALAIAVLNFLHNMTCRTIATTHYSELKVFALTAPGVENACCEFNVETLRPTYRLLIGIPGKSNAFAISRKLGLPDYIIDEAKNQMEQKDESFEDLLANLENSRVTIEKEREEIASYKQEIETLKNRLQQKEERFSEQKEKMLSKAREEAQKILQDAKDTADQTIRNINKLAKSSGVNKELEAERT
;
A
#
# COMPACT_ATOMS: atom_id res chain seq x y z
N GLU A 1 -9.40 -29.05 -8.95
CA GLU A 1 -10.36 -28.66 -7.89
C GLU A 1 -10.77 -27.24 -8.14
N THR A 2 -11.99 -27.08 -8.59
CA THR A 2 -12.67 -25.82 -8.79
C THR A 2 -12.67 -25.08 -7.46
N VAL A 3 -12.07 -23.88 -7.45
CA VAL A 3 -12.27 -22.91 -6.37
C VAL A 3 -13.75 -22.61 -6.38
N ASP A 4 -14.48 -23.09 -5.37
CA ASP A 4 -15.89 -22.77 -5.14
C ASP A 4 -16.06 -21.24 -5.15
N ASP A 5 -17.15 -20.82 -5.78
CA ASP A 5 -17.65 -19.45 -5.87
C ASP A 5 -17.76 -18.77 -4.48
N ALA A 6 -16.60 -18.39 -3.93
CA ALA A 6 -16.58 -17.33 -2.94
C ALA A 6 -16.92 -16.07 -3.74
N GLU A 7 -18.14 -15.55 -3.58
CA GLU A 7 -18.56 -14.27 -4.12
C GLU A 7 -17.45 -13.26 -3.87
N ASP A 8 -16.80 -12.82 -4.94
CA ASP A 8 -15.78 -11.80 -4.84
C ASP A 8 -16.46 -10.54 -4.31
N CYS A 9 -16.00 -10.03 -3.17
CA CYS A 9 -16.59 -8.84 -2.57
C CYS A 9 -16.54 -7.61 -3.51
N LEU A 10 -15.76 -7.65 -4.58
CA LEU A 10 -15.69 -6.62 -5.61
C LEU A 10 -16.76 -6.79 -6.70
N ASP A 11 -17.37 -7.96 -6.85
CA ASP A 11 -18.39 -8.20 -7.87
C ASP A 11 -19.56 -7.23 -7.76
N ILE A 12 -19.94 -6.85 -6.54
CA ILE A 12 -20.99 -5.85 -6.27
C ILE A 12 -20.68 -4.51 -6.95
N PHE A 13 -19.41 -4.10 -6.99
CA PHE A 13 -18.98 -2.88 -7.66
C PHE A 13 -19.00 -3.05 -9.19
N PHE A 14 -18.42 -4.13 -9.70
CA PHE A 14 -18.34 -4.37 -11.15
C PHE A 14 -19.72 -4.55 -11.80
N GLN A 15 -20.69 -5.17 -11.13
CA GLN A 15 -22.05 -5.35 -11.62
C GLN A 15 -22.85 -4.04 -11.73
N GLN A 16 -22.45 -3.01 -11.01
CA GLN A 16 -23.13 -1.70 -11.03
C GLN A 16 -22.55 -0.75 -12.09
N ILE A 17 -21.40 -1.07 -12.68
CA ILE A 17 -20.79 -0.25 -13.74
C ILE A 17 -21.58 -0.43 -15.02
N GLU A 18 -22.08 0.67 -15.57
CA GLU A 18 -22.80 0.70 -16.84
C GLU A 18 -21.87 1.14 -17.97
N PRO A 19 -21.48 0.25 -18.90
CA PRO A 19 -20.65 0.64 -20.04
C PRO A 19 -21.42 1.55 -21.00
N LEU A 20 -21.13 2.84 -21.01
CA LEU A 20 -21.80 3.84 -21.86
C LEU A 20 -21.19 3.87 -23.27
N THR A 21 -21.13 2.70 -23.93
CA THR A 21 -20.41 2.52 -25.20
C THR A 21 -21.02 3.34 -26.34
N LEU A 22 -22.35 3.45 -26.41
CA LEU A 22 -23.04 4.18 -27.45
C LEU A 22 -22.68 5.67 -27.44
N ILE A 23 -22.84 6.31 -26.29
CA ILE A 23 -22.53 7.75 -26.15
C ILE A 23 -21.04 8.02 -26.29
N SER A 24 -20.17 7.15 -25.76
CA SER A 24 -18.72 7.25 -25.92
C SER A 24 -18.30 7.17 -27.39
N THR A 25 -18.92 6.29 -28.15
CA THR A 25 -18.65 6.14 -29.62
C THR A 25 -19.11 7.39 -30.37
N GLU A 26 -20.28 7.93 -30.05
CA GLU A 26 -20.82 9.13 -30.68
C GLU A 26 -19.95 10.36 -30.38
N ILE A 27 -19.50 10.51 -29.14
CA ILE A 27 -18.56 11.59 -28.77
C ILE A 27 -17.26 11.48 -29.58
N ARG A 28 -16.64 10.30 -29.64
CA ARG A 28 -15.40 10.07 -30.38
C ARG A 28 -15.56 10.25 -31.89
N ARG A 29 -16.75 10.02 -32.42
CA ARG A 29 -17.06 10.28 -33.81
C ARG A 29 -17.09 11.78 -34.12
N CYS A 30 -17.59 12.59 -33.18
CA CYS A 30 -17.78 14.01 -33.33
C CYS A 30 -16.58 14.85 -32.93
N ILE A 31 -15.85 14.44 -31.87
CA ILE A 31 -14.72 15.18 -31.30
C ILE A 31 -13.43 14.38 -31.52
N ILE A 32 -12.48 14.98 -32.20
CA ILE A 32 -11.17 14.37 -32.50
C ILE A 32 -10.17 14.73 -31.42
N ASP A 33 -10.13 16.00 -31.00
CA ASP A 33 -9.21 16.54 -30.00
C ASP A 33 -9.88 17.72 -29.27
N GLU A 34 -9.22 18.30 -28.26
CA GLU A 34 -9.73 19.39 -27.42
C GLU A 34 -10.30 20.56 -28.24
N ASP A 35 -9.65 20.92 -29.34
CA ASP A 35 -10.02 22.06 -30.20
C ASP A 35 -10.55 21.63 -31.57
N GLU A 36 -10.75 20.32 -31.80
CA GLU A 36 -11.08 19.83 -33.16
C GLU A 36 -12.36 19.00 -33.21
N ILE A 37 -13.36 19.51 -33.95
CA ILE A 37 -14.60 18.79 -34.29
C ILE A 37 -14.45 18.13 -35.63
N SER A 38 -14.80 16.84 -35.70
CA SER A 38 -14.75 16.04 -36.93
C SER A 38 -15.69 16.58 -38.04
N ASP A 39 -15.25 16.49 -39.26
CA ASP A 39 -16.13 16.74 -40.43
C ASP A 39 -17.33 15.79 -40.48
N ASP A 40 -17.17 14.60 -39.91
CA ASP A 40 -18.23 13.59 -39.87
C ASP A 40 -19.19 13.79 -38.67
N ALA A 41 -18.99 14.84 -37.86
CA ALA A 41 -19.88 15.18 -36.74
C ALA A 41 -21.28 15.61 -37.22
N SER A 42 -21.35 16.31 -38.37
CA SER A 42 -22.63 16.55 -39.08
C SER A 42 -22.42 16.72 -40.59
N SER A 43 -23.45 16.40 -41.37
CA SER A 43 -23.45 16.63 -42.81
C SER A 43 -23.34 18.11 -43.15
N THR A 44 -23.93 18.98 -42.33
CA THR A 44 -23.91 20.45 -42.45
C THR A 44 -22.49 20.98 -42.31
N LEU A 45 -21.77 20.59 -41.24
CA LEU A 45 -20.40 20.98 -40.97
C LEU A 45 -19.47 20.58 -42.10
N LYS A 46 -19.61 19.34 -42.58
CA LYS A 46 -18.83 18.84 -43.72
C LYS A 46 -19.07 19.64 -44.99
N GLN A 47 -20.32 20.06 -45.26
CA GLN A 47 -20.64 20.88 -46.42
C GLN A 47 -20.10 22.30 -46.26
N ILE A 48 -20.19 22.90 -45.06
CA ILE A 48 -19.63 24.25 -44.79
C ILE A 48 -18.12 24.23 -45.03
N ARG A 49 -17.39 23.30 -44.41
CA ARG A 49 -15.92 23.19 -44.58
C ARG A 49 -15.49 22.91 -46.00
N ARG A 50 -16.25 22.09 -46.74
CA ARG A 50 -16.03 21.88 -48.15
C ARG A 50 -16.20 23.19 -48.98
N SER A 51 -17.22 23.98 -48.63
CA SER A 51 -17.45 25.27 -49.26
C SER A 51 -16.34 26.28 -48.93
N MET A 52 -15.88 26.30 -47.68
CA MET A 52 -14.75 27.12 -47.25
C MET A 52 -13.47 26.78 -48.01
N ASN A 53 -13.15 25.50 -48.16
CA ASN A 53 -11.99 25.05 -48.94
C ASN A 53 -12.07 25.48 -50.39
N GLN A 54 -13.26 25.35 -51.04
CA GLN A 54 -13.47 25.81 -52.43
C GLN A 54 -13.29 27.33 -52.58
N ILE A 55 -13.74 28.11 -51.57
CA ILE A 55 -13.55 29.57 -51.62
C ILE A 55 -12.09 29.91 -51.34
N ASN A 56 -11.42 29.26 -50.39
CA ASN A 56 -9.98 29.42 -50.15
C ASN A 56 -9.17 29.16 -51.40
N ASP A 57 -9.44 28.09 -52.13
CA ASP A 57 -8.75 27.76 -53.38
C ASP A 57 -8.96 28.86 -54.44
N LYS A 58 -10.19 29.42 -54.53
CA LYS A 58 -10.49 30.54 -55.43
C LYS A 58 -9.77 31.83 -55.03
N VAL A 59 -9.72 32.14 -53.73
CA VAL A 59 -8.98 33.30 -53.20
C VAL A 59 -7.50 33.16 -53.56
N HIS A 60 -6.89 32.01 -53.26
CA HIS A 60 -5.49 31.74 -53.51
C HIS A 60 -5.16 31.80 -55.00
N SER A 61 -5.99 31.23 -55.88
CA SER A 61 -5.77 31.26 -57.34
C SER A 61 -5.89 32.69 -57.91
N THR A 62 -6.90 33.45 -57.39
CA THR A 62 -7.09 34.85 -57.84
C THR A 62 -5.92 35.73 -57.40
N LEU A 63 -5.53 35.64 -56.08
CA LEU A 63 -4.41 36.42 -55.60
C LEU A 63 -3.07 36.01 -56.19
N SER A 64 -2.83 34.72 -56.42
CA SER A 64 -1.62 34.24 -57.09
C SER A 64 -1.50 34.79 -58.55
N SER A 65 -2.61 34.88 -59.26
CA SER A 65 -2.66 35.50 -60.58
C SER A 65 -2.30 37.00 -60.56
N LEU A 66 -2.78 37.74 -59.55
CA LEU A 66 -2.47 39.16 -59.36
C LEU A 66 -1.01 39.38 -58.92
N VAL A 67 -0.53 38.62 -57.97
CA VAL A 67 0.82 38.72 -57.38
C VAL A 67 1.90 38.39 -58.41
N ASN A 68 1.67 37.38 -59.23
CA ASN A 68 2.63 36.96 -60.25
C ASN A 68 2.44 37.69 -61.60
N GLY A 69 1.33 38.40 -61.76
CA GLY A 69 0.94 39.11 -63.00
C GLY A 69 1.00 40.63 -62.86
N SER A 70 -0.15 41.27 -63.05
CA SER A 70 -0.30 42.73 -63.22
C SER A 70 0.15 43.59 -62.03
N LEU A 71 0.13 43.07 -60.82
CA LEU A 71 0.46 43.84 -59.61
C LEU A 71 1.89 43.63 -59.12
N ARG A 72 2.67 42.73 -59.70
CA ARG A 72 4.00 42.32 -59.23
C ARG A 72 4.95 43.51 -58.95
N THR A 73 4.95 44.53 -59.80
CA THR A 73 5.83 45.68 -59.67
C THR A 73 5.47 46.61 -58.51
N TYR A 74 4.21 46.55 -58.01
CA TYR A 74 3.69 47.40 -56.96
C TYR A 74 3.81 46.76 -55.58
N LEU A 75 4.12 45.43 -55.49
CA LEU A 75 4.22 44.71 -54.28
C LEU A 75 5.55 44.91 -53.60
N GLN A 76 5.55 44.87 -52.22
CA GLN A 76 6.75 44.79 -51.44
C GLN A 76 7.38 43.41 -51.54
N ASP A 77 6.54 42.37 -51.43
CA ASP A 77 6.87 40.96 -51.55
C ASP A 77 5.77 40.23 -52.34
N SER A 78 6.15 39.23 -53.13
CA SER A 78 5.19 38.43 -53.94
C SER A 78 4.56 37.30 -53.11
N ILE A 79 3.98 37.66 -51.93
CA ILE A 79 3.35 36.71 -50.98
C ILE A 79 1.89 37.09 -50.74
N ILE A 80 1.08 36.08 -50.41
CA ILE A 80 -0.28 36.26 -49.91
C ILE A 80 -0.22 36.21 -48.37
N THR A 81 -0.83 37.16 -47.69
CA THR A 81 -0.84 37.28 -46.26
C THR A 81 -2.27 37.36 -45.72
N MET A 82 -2.49 37.01 -44.44
CA MET A 82 -3.75 37.25 -43.74
C MET A 82 -3.62 38.43 -42.79
N ARG A 83 -4.62 39.29 -42.76
CA ARG A 83 -4.78 40.38 -41.80
C ARG A 83 -6.24 40.50 -41.40
N GLY A 84 -6.53 40.38 -40.10
CA GLY A 84 -7.90 40.44 -39.61
C GLY A 84 -8.84 39.44 -40.28
N ASP A 85 -8.40 38.18 -40.42
CA ASP A 85 -9.10 37.06 -41.06
C ASP A 85 -9.44 37.30 -42.55
N ARG A 86 -8.65 38.16 -43.22
CA ARG A 86 -8.80 38.45 -44.66
C ARG A 86 -7.50 38.25 -45.41
N TYR A 87 -7.60 37.66 -46.58
CA TYR A 87 -6.47 37.50 -47.48
C TYR A 87 -6.13 38.83 -48.12
N CYS A 88 -4.88 39.27 -47.96
CA CYS A 88 -4.34 40.55 -48.41
C CYS A 88 -3.03 40.34 -49.16
N ILE A 89 -2.62 41.35 -49.90
CA ILE A 89 -1.29 41.44 -50.54
C ILE A 89 -0.51 42.64 -50.01
N PRO A 90 0.83 42.52 -49.80
CA PRO A 90 1.65 43.62 -49.30
C PRO A 90 2.04 44.58 -50.44
N VAL A 91 1.47 45.76 -50.46
CA VAL A 91 1.69 46.78 -51.48
C VAL A 91 2.59 47.89 -50.91
N LYS A 92 3.58 48.35 -51.68
CA LYS A 92 4.40 49.53 -51.34
C LYS A 92 3.51 50.77 -51.18
N ALA A 93 3.66 51.55 -50.16
CA ALA A 93 2.78 52.68 -49.83
C ALA A 93 2.71 53.72 -51.01
N GLU A 94 3.80 53.90 -51.73
CA GLU A 94 3.88 54.78 -52.87
C GLU A 94 2.97 54.37 -54.07
N TYR A 95 2.64 53.10 -54.21
CA TYR A 95 1.77 52.55 -55.25
C TYR A 95 0.34 52.32 -54.83
N ARG A 96 -0.09 52.88 -53.67
CA ARG A 96 -1.46 52.71 -53.08
C ARG A 96 -2.55 53.03 -54.18
N SER A 97 -2.38 54.05 -54.94
CA SER A 97 -3.35 54.46 -55.99
C SER A 97 -3.47 53.51 -57.18
N GLN A 98 -2.47 52.67 -57.41
CA GLN A 98 -2.43 51.69 -58.48
C GLN A 98 -3.10 50.37 -58.18
N VAL A 99 -3.37 50.11 -56.90
CA VAL A 99 -4.01 48.85 -56.44
C VAL A 99 -5.39 49.19 -55.89
N SER A 100 -6.43 48.77 -56.57
CA SER A 100 -7.81 48.93 -56.14
C SER A 100 -8.13 47.88 -55.07
N GLY A 101 -8.44 48.35 -53.87
CA GLY A 101 -8.75 47.46 -52.74
C GLY A 101 -8.90 48.19 -51.40
N LEU A 102 -9.20 47.41 -50.33
CA LEU A 102 -9.36 47.88 -48.95
C LEU A 102 -8.05 47.69 -48.21
N ILE A 103 -7.64 48.71 -47.43
CA ILE A 103 -6.48 48.59 -46.53
C ILE A 103 -6.95 47.98 -45.22
N HIS A 104 -6.35 46.88 -44.80
CA HIS A 104 -6.64 46.22 -43.52
C HIS A 104 -5.56 46.44 -42.48
N ASP A 105 -4.32 46.67 -42.91
CA ASP A 105 -3.19 46.85 -41.98
C ASP A 105 -2.06 47.62 -42.69
N GLN A 106 -1.11 48.12 -41.89
CA GLN A 106 0.08 48.82 -42.34
C GLN A 106 1.29 48.33 -41.53
N SER A 107 2.47 48.25 -42.21
CA SER A 107 3.71 47.91 -41.52
C SER A 107 4.11 49.00 -40.51
N ALA A 108 4.87 48.62 -39.47
CA ALA A 108 5.31 49.56 -38.43
C ALA A 108 6.04 50.81 -38.93
N THR A 109 6.72 50.68 -40.09
CA THR A 109 7.42 51.79 -40.76
C THR A 109 6.50 52.59 -41.70
N GLY A 110 5.28 52.18 -41.92
CA GLY A 110 4.37 52.82 -42.88
C GLY A 110 4.68 52.57 -44.35
N SER A 111 5.76 51.86 -44.68
CA SER A 111 6.24 51.64 -46.05
C SER A 111 5.44 50.57 -46.80
N THR A 112 4.69 49.70 -46.13
CA THR A 112 3.90 48.61 -46.72
C THR A 112 2.48 48.66 -46.24
N LEU A 113 1.52 48.61 -47.18
CA LEU A 113 0.10 48.52 -46.91
C LEU A 113 -0.39 47.10 -47.23
N PHE A 114 -1.13 46.50 -46.34
CA PHE A 114 -1.78 45.21 -46.56
C PHE A 114 -3.17 45.49 -47.15
N ILE A 115 -3.26 45.27 -48.46
CA ILE A 115 -4.45 45.59 -49.23
C ILE A 115 -5.19 44.31 -49.61
N GLU A 116 -6.48 44.29 -49.38
CA GLU A 116 -7.43 43.30 -49.92
C GLU A 116 -7.89 43.78 -51.27
N PRO A 117 -7.48 43.15 -52.39
CA PRO A 117 -7.89 43.56 -53.70
C PRO A 117 -9.40 43.45 -53.90
N MET A 118 -10.03 44.37 -54.62
CA MET A 118 -11.48 44.38 -54.92
C MET A 118 -11.97 43.05 -55.47
N SER A 119 -11.13 42.35 -56.25
CA SER A 119 -11.46 41.06 -56.86
C SER A 119 -11.69 39.93 -55.86
N VAL A 120 -11.16 40.05 -54.67
CA VAL A 120 -11.31 39.01 -53.61
C VAL A 120 -12.18 39.45 -52.43
N VAL A 121 -12.61 40.71 -52.35
CA VAL A 121 -13.45 41.23 -51.26
C VAL A 121 -14.72 40.40 -51.07
N LYS A 122 -15.39 40.05 -52.17
CA LYS A 122 -16.59 39.19 -52.08
C LYS A 122 -16.24 37.80 -51.54
N LEU A 123 -15.18 37.17 -52.03
CA LEU A 123 -14.75 35.85 -51.59
C LEU A 123 -14.35 35.85 -50.11
N ASN A 124 -13.63 36.86 -49.63
CA ASN A 124 -13.30 37.03 -48.24
C ASN A 124 -14.55 37.25 -47.35
N ASN A 125 -15.56 37.97 -47.86
CA ASN A 125 -16.84 38.13 -47.16
C ASN A 125 -17.60 36.80 -47.08
N ASP A 126 -17.68 36.06 -48.20
CA ASP A 126 -18.32 34.73 -48.24
C ASP A 126 -17.61 33.76 -47.30
N LEU A 127 -16.26 33.81 -47.23
CA LEU A 127 -15.47 33.00 -46.32
C LEU A 127 -15.76 33.35 -44.83
N LYS A 128 -15.82 34.64 -44.50
CA LYS A 128 -16.15 35.10 -43.16
C LYS A 128 -17.56 34.70 -42.74
N GLU A 129 -18.51 34.73 -43.65
CA GLU A 129 -19.86 34.22 -43.38
C GLU A 129 -19.87 32.72 -43.11
N LEU A 130 -19.08 31.95 -43.85
CA LEU A 130 -18.95 30.51 -43.64
C LEU A 130 -18.26 30.17 -42.29
N TYR A 131 -17.25 30.94 -41.89
CA TYR A 131 -16.68 30.81 -40.54
C TYR A 131 -17.73 31.04 -39.43
N GLY A 132 -18.60 32.05 -39.61
CA GLY A 132 -19.72 32.25 -38.69
C GLY A 132 -20.65 31.04 -38.64
N LYS A 133 -21.03 30.50 -39.81
CA LYS A 133 -21.87 29.29 -39.89
C LYS A 133 -21.19 28.05 -39.34
N GLU A 134 -19.89 27.91 -39.53
CA GLU A 134 -19.12 26.83 -38.93
C GLU A 134 -19.20 26.88 -37.40
N GLN A 135 -18.98 28.07 -36.80
CA GLN A 135 -19.06 28.22 -35.33
C GLN A 135 -20.48 27.95 -34.79
N GLU A 136 -21.50 28.41 -35.49
CA GLU A 136 -22.90 28.13 -35.15
C GLU A 136 -23.18 26.62 -35.17
N GLU A 137 -22.76 25.93 -36.23
CA GLU A 137 -22.98 24.50 -36.38
C GLU A 137 -22.20 23.69 -35.32
N ILE A 138 -20.96 24.10 -35.00
CA ILE A 138 -20.18 23.51 -33.89
C ILE A 138 -20.94 23.63 -32.57
N GLN A 139 -21.51 24.79 -32.27
CA GLN A 139 -22.34 24.98 -31.07
C GLN A 139 -23.57 24.06 -31.04
N ILE A 140 -24.21 23.86 -32.18
CA ILE A 140 -25.36 22.95 -32.31
C ILE A 140 -24.91 21.50 -32.01
N ILE A 141 -23.79 21.07 -32.59
CA ILE A 141 -23.23 19.74 -32.38
C ILE A 141 -22.91 19.51 -30.88
N LEU A 142 -22.22 20.48 -30.27
CA LEU A 142 -21.84 20.39 -28.84
C LEU A 142 -23.07 20.42 -27.93
N ALA A 143 -24.07 21.25 -28.24
CA ALA A 143 -25.34 21.29 -27.49
C ALA A 143 -26.09 19.95 -27.58
N ARG A 144 -26.15 19.32 -28.76
CA ARG A 144 -26.75 18.00 -28.96
C ARG A 144 -26.00 16.95 -28.13
N LEU A 145 -24.67 16.86 -28.25
CA LEU A 145 -23.86 15.91 -27.50
C LEU A 145 -24.03 16.10 -25.98
N SER A 146 -24.09 17.36 -25.52
CA SER A 146 -24.33 17.67 -24.12
C SER A 146 -25.72 17.20 -23.65
N ALA A 147 -26.74 17.36 -24.47
CA ALA A 147 -28.07 16.85 -24.17
C ALA A 147 -28.11 15.32 -24.12
N ASP A 148 -27.45 14.66 -25.09
CA ASP A 148 -27.33 13.19 -25.13
C ASP A 148 -26.60 12.67 -23.87
N VAL A 149 -25.51 13.31 -23.43
CA VAL A 149 -24.78 12.96 -22.20
C VAL A 149 -25.62 13.20 -20.97
N ALA A 150 -26.46 14.24 -20.95
CA ALA A 150 -27.32 14.58 -19.81
C ALA A 150 -28.31 13.45 -19.45
N GLU A 151 -28.75 12.66 -20.43
CA GLU A 151 -29.61 11.49 -20.20
C GLU A 151 -28.92 10.43 -19.35
N TYR A 152 -27.59 10.33 -19.41
CA TYR A 152 -26.78 9.34 -18.67
C TYR A 152 -26.16 9.91 -17.37
N THR A 153 -26.59 11.08 -16.90
CA THR A 153 -25.96 11.75 -15.75
C THR A 153 -25.91 10.88 -14.50
N GLU A 154 -26.94 10.12 -14.19
CA GLU A 154 -26.98 9.27 -13.00
C GLU A 154 -26.06 8.04 -13.15
N SER A 155 -26.02 7.44 -14.33
CA SER A 155 -25.10 6.33 -14.64
C SER A 155 -23.64 6.80 -14.54
N ILE A 156 -23.31 7.92 -15.15
CA ILE A 156 -21.96 8.53 -15.09
C ILE A 156 -21.56 8.85 -13.64
N ARG A 157 -22.48 9.40 -12.85
CA ARG A 157 -22.23 9.71 -11.44
C ARG A 157 -22.01 8.44 -10.61
N THR A 158 -22.77 7.38 -10.88
CA THR A 158 -22.62 6.07 -10.22
C THR A 158 -21.30 5.44 -10.60
N ASP A 159 -20.98 5.36 -11.87
CA ASP A 159 -19.72 4.82 -12.38
C ASP A 159 -18.51 5.55 -11.80
N TYR A 160 -18.55 6.89 -11.77
CA TYR A 160 -17.49 7.70 -11.17
C TYR A 160 -17.26 7.38 -9.70
N LYS A 161 -18.33 7.23 -8.91
CA LYS A 161 -18.23 6.86 -7.49
C LYS A 161 -17.63 5.46 -7.32
N ILE A 162 -18.11 4.50 -8.10
CA ILE A 162 -17.64 3.11 -8.05
C ILE A 162 -16.17 3.03 -8.46
N MET A 163 -15.79 3.68 -9.55
CA MET A 163 -14.39 3.71 -10.01
C MET A 163 -13.48 4.35 -9.00
N THR A 164 -13.91 5.43 -8.33
CA THR A 164 -13.15 6.08 -7.25
C THR A 164 -12.95 5.15 -6.06
N GLU A 165 -13.99 4.42 -5.67
CA GLU A 165 -13.92 3.44 -4.58
C GLU A 165 -13.00 2.26 -4.94
N LEU A 166 -13.15 1.73 -6.15
CA LEU A 166 -12.28 0.65 -6.64
C LEU A 166 -10.81 1.08 -6.72
N ASP A 167 -10.53 2.29 -7.23
CA ASP A 167 -9.16 2.83 -7.28
C ASP A 167 -8.56 2.90 -5.87
N PHE A 168 -9.32 3.37 -4.89
CA PHE A 168 -8.88 3.41 -3.50
C PHE A 168 -8.67 2.02 -2.90
N ILE A 169 -9.55 1.05 -3.18
CA ILE A 169 -9.38 -0.35 -2.76
C ILE A 169 -8.11 -0.95 -3.35
N PHE A 170 -7.89 -0.79 -4.66
CA PHE A 170 -6.70 -1.29 -5.32
C PHE A 170 -5.42 -0.59 -4.87
N ALA A 171 -5.46 0.72 -4.61
CA ALA A 171 -4.33 1.46 -4.06
C ALA A 171 -3.90 0.90 -2.70
N ARG A 172 -4.87 0.63 -1.80
CA ARG A 172 -4.61 -0.02 -0.50
C ARG A 172 -4.05 -1.43 -0.66
N GLY A 173 -4.62 -2.21 -1.58
CA GLY A 173 -4.14 -3.57 -1.89
C GLY A 173 -2.71 -3.57 -2.42
N ASN A 174 -2.40 -2.70 -3.36
CA ASN A 174 -1.04 -2.52 -3.90
C ASN A 174 -0.05 -2.07 -2.82
N LEU A 175 -0.46 -1.16 -1.93
CA LEU A 175 0.37 -0.73 -0.80
C LEU A 175 0.68 -1.90 0.14
N ALA A 176 -0.32 -2.74 0.44
CA ALA A 176 -0.13 -3.94 1.27
C ALA A 176 0.88 -4.91 0.65
N ILE A 177 0.79 -5.17 -0.65
CA ILE A 177 1.75 -5.99 -1.40
C ILE A 177 3.16 -5.37 -1.35
N LEU A 178 3.25 -4.08 -1.65
CA LEU A 178 4.53 -3.36 -1.60
C LEU A 178 5.19 -3.43 -0.24
N MET A 179 4.44 -3.35 0.85
CA MET A 179 4.95 -3.39 2.22
C MET A 179 5.13 -4.82 2.76
N ASN A 180 4.71 -5.85 2.03
CA ASN A 180 4.56 -7.22 2.54
C ASN A 180 3.76 -7.20 3.84
N ALA A 181 2.62 -6.50 3.81
CA ALA A 181 1.77 -6.24 4.95
C ALA A 181 0.66 -7.30 5.08
N SER A 182 0.23 -7.56 6.29
CA SER A 182 -0.89 -8.44 6.61
C SER A 182 -2.06 -7.68 7.24
N LYS A 183 -3.27 -8.24 7.13
CA LYS A 183 -4.47 -7.68 7.75
C LYS A 183 -4.37 -7.83 9.28
N PRO A 184 -4.42 -6.74 10.06
CA PRO A 184 -4.45 -6.83 11.51
C PRO A 184 -5.81 -7.37 12.00
N VAL A 185 -5.80 -8.04 13.14
CA VAL A 185 -7.01 -8.42 13.87
C VAL A 185 -7.36 -7.29 14.84
N PHE A 186 -8.58 -6.76 14.77
CA PHE A 186 -9.00 -5.69 15.66
C PHE A 186 -9.70 -6.21 16.91
N ASN A 187 -9.49 -5.50 18.03
CA ASN A 187 -10.20 -5.73 19.28
C ASN A 187 -10.58 -4.39 19.96
N THR A 188 -11.59 -4.46 20.83
CA THR A 188 -12.05 -3.34 21.67
C THR A 188 -11.59 -3.47 23.12
N LYS A 189 -10.64 -4.37 23.40
CA LYS A 189 -10.14 -4.66 24.75
C LYS A 189 -8.87 -3.87 25.09
N GLY A 190 -8.44 -2.98 24.22
CA GLY A 190 -7.20 -2.23 24.40
C GLY A 190 -5.94 -3.08 24.23
N LYS A 191 -6.00 -4.26 23.56
CA LYS A 191 -4.84 -5.13 23.38
C LYS A 191 -4.10 -4.82 22.09
N ILE A 192 -2.80 -4.66 22.16
CA ILE A 192 -1.87 -4.58 21.04
C ILE A 192 -0.95 -5.79 21.10
N HIS A 193 -0.86 -6.56 20.01
CA HIS A 193 0.10 -7.63 19.84
C HIS A 193 0.66 -7.58 18.42
N ILE A 194 1.72 -6.84 18.22
CA ILE A 194 2.42 -6.72 16.95
C ILE A 194 3.49 -7.82 16.89
N ARG A 195 3.43 -8.65 15.85
CA ARG A 195 4.36 -9.75 15.63
C ARG A 195 5.31 -9.40 14.49
N GLU A 196 6.59 -9.29 14.76
CA GLU A 196 7.63 -8.92 13.79
C GLU A 196 7.27 -7.70 12.92
N GLY A 197 6.80 -6.65 13.56
CA GLY A 197 6.44 -5.40 12.87
C GLY A 197 7.67 -4.68 12.32
N ARG A 198 7.61 -4.25 11.07
CA ARG A 198 8.67 -3.51 10.38
C ARG A 198 8.20 -2.10 10.09
N HIS A 199 8.94 -1.10 10.54
CA HIS A 199 8.59 0.30 10.28
C HIS A 199 8.49 0.57 8.77
N PRO A 200 7.34 1.03 8.23
CA PRO A 200 7.08 1.05 6.78
C PRO A 200 7.95 2.04 6.00
N LEU A 201 8.48 3.07 6.66
CA LEU A 201 9.32 4.11 6.04
C LEU A 201 10.82 3.80 6.11
N LEU A 202 11.22 2.67 6.70
CA LEU A 202 12.61 2.23 6.72
C LEU A 202 12.91 1.28 5.55
N ASP A 203 14.20 1.22 5.18
CA ASP A 203 14.67 0.29 4.14
C ASP A 203 14.33 -1.15 4.53
N LYS A 204 13.54 -1.83 3.71
CA LYS A 204 13.06 -3.21 3.92
C LYS A 204 14.17 -4.24 4.15
N LYS A 205 15.37 -3.99 3.60
CA LYS A 205 16.53 -4.89 3.74
C LYS A 205 17.29 -4.68 5.04
N LYS A 206 17.11 -3.52 5.68
CA LYS A 206 17.86 -3.12 6.88
C LYS A 206 16.99 -3.07 8.13
N VAL A 207 15.68 -2.90 7.97
CA VAL A 207 14.76 -2.81 9.11
C VAL A 207 14.74 -4.12 9.89
N VAL A 208 14.98 -4.01 11.19
CA VAL A 208 14.86 -5.13 12.12
C VAL A 208 13.42 -5.19 12.62
N PRO A 209 12.76 -6.36 12.54
CA PRO A 209 11.39 -6.49 13.02
C PRO A 209 11.33 -6.43 14.54
N ILE A 210 10.26 -5.82 15.06
CA ILE A 210 9.98 -5.76 16.50
C ILE A 210 8.69 -6.51 16.84
N THR A 211 8.68 -7.17 17.99
CA THR A 211 7.47 -7.75 18.56
C THR A 211 7.09 -6.94 19.79
N VAL A 212 5.84 -6.45 19.84
CA VAL A 212 5.34 -5.59 20.91
C VAL A 212 4.02 -6.13 21.42
N THR A 213 3.90 -6.20 22.75
CA THR A 213 2.65 -6.53 23.44
C THR A 213 2.29 -5.41 24.41
N LEU A 214 1.01 -5.06 24.51
CA LEU A 214 0.48 -4.08 25.45
C LEU A 214 -1.02 -4.36 25.68
N GLY A 215 -1.52 -4.12 26.89
CA GLY A 215 -2.94 -4.19 27.20
C GLY A 215 -3.45 -5.60 27.56
N ASP A 216 -2.56 -6.57 27.83
CA ASP A 216 -2.91 -7.89 28.36
C ASP A 216 -2.41 -8.05 29.79
N ALA A 217 -1.11 -8.28 29.99
CA ALA A 217 -0.51 -8.40 31.31
C ALA A 217 -0.17 -7.03 31.94
N PHE A 218 0.04 -6.02 31.12
CA PHE A 218 0.38 -4.65 31.50
C PHE A 218 -0.23 -3.65 30.51
N ASP A 219 -0.51 -2.44 31.00
CA ASP A 219 -1.05 -1.32 30.20
C ASP A 219 -0.04 -0.18 30.01
N LEU A 220 1.09 -0.25 30.68
CA LEU A 220 2.19 0.69 30.59
C LEU A 220 3.51 -0.02 30.25
N LEU A 221 4.17 0.40 29.16
CA LEU A 221 5.47 -0.13 28.74
C LEU A 221 6.54 0.95 28.80
N ILE A 222 7.59 0.75 29.58
CA ILE A 222 8.73 1.66 29.72
C ILE A 222 9.90 1.12 28.94
N VAL A 223 10.27 1.79 27.84
CA VAL A 223 11.35 1.38 26.93
C VAL A 223 12.64 2.12 27.26
N THR A 224 13.65 1.37 27.61
CA THR A 224 14.98 1.90 28.02
C THR A 224 16.06 1.50 27.02
N GLY A 225 17.26 2.05 27.17
CA GLY A 225 18.40 1.75 26.29
C GLY A 225 19.01 3.00 25.64
N PRO A 226 20.08 2.87 24.84
CA PRO A 226 20.75 3.99 24.18
C PRO A 226 19.83 4.64 23.11
N ASN A 227 20.04 5.94 22.83
CA ASN A 227 19.25 6.67 21.82
C ASN A 227 19.37 6.06 20.43
N THR A 228 20.54 5.56 20.09
CA THR A 228 20.80 4.88 18.82
C THR A 228 20.18 3.49 18.73
N GLY A 229 19.58 2.98 19.82
CA GLY A 229 19.08 1.60 19.92
C GLY A 229 17.73 1.35 19.22
N GLY A 230 17.03 2.37 18.76
CA GLY A 230 15.75 2.23 18.05
C GLY A 230 14.50 2.45 18.93
N LYS A 231 14.63 3.03 20.14
CA LYS A 231 13.50 3.34 21.05
C LYS A 231 12.42 4.17 20.35
N THR A 232 12.79 5.32 19.81
CA THR A 232 11.89 6.23 19.06
C THR A 232 11.24 5.53 17.87
N VAL A 233 12.00 4.69 17.14
CA VAL A 233 11.47 3.95 15.99
C VAL A 233 10.43 2.91 16.45
N SER A 234 10.68 2.21 17.55
CA SER A 234 9.72 1.24 18.10
C SER A 234 8.41 1.93 18.52
N LEU A 235 8.52 3.06 19.19
CA LEU A 235 7.39 3.90 19.59
C LEU A 235 6.57 4.36 18.37
N LYS A 236 7.25 4.95 17.39
CA LYS A 236 6.65 5.40 16.12
C LYS A 236 5.99 4.24 15.36
N THR A 237 6.59 3.04 15.40
CA THR A 237 6.02 1.86 14.73
C THR A 237 4.66 1.50 15.31
N VAL A 238 4.52 1.47 16.62
CA VAL A 238 3.24 1.14 17.28
C VAL A 238 2.17 2.19 16.96
N GLY A 239 2.50 3.47 17.10
CA GLY A 239 1.57 4.55 16.77
C GLY A 239 1.13 4.53 15.31
N LEU A 240 2.09 4.40 14.40
CA LEU A 240 1.81 4.36 12.97
C LEU A 240 0.97 3.14 12.57
N PHE A 241 1.25 1.95 13.13
CA PHE A 241 0.45 0.75 12.85
C PHE A 241 -0.99 0.90 13.35
N THR A 242 -1.18 1.51 14.52
CA THR A 242 -2.51 1.80 15.05
C THR A 242 -3.29 2.71 14.10
N LEU A 243 -2.68 3.82 13.66
CA LEU A 243 -3.30 4.75 12.71
C LEU A 243 -3.54 4.11 11.33
N MET A 244 -2.55 3.37 10.79
CA MET A 244 -2.70 2.65 9.53
C MET A 244 -3.85 1.64 9.59
N GLY A 245 -3.88 0.82 10.64
CA GLY A 245 -4.92 -0.18 10.82
C GLY A 245 -6.31 0.46 10.90
N GLN A 246 -6.49 1.49 11.73
CA GLN A 246 -7.77 2.21 11.87
C GLN A 246 -8.19 2.95 10.59
N ALA A 247 -7.23 3.34 9.74
CA ALA A 247 -7.50 3.87 8.40
C ALA A 247 -7.83 2.77 7.36
N GLY A 248 -7.92 1.50 7.77
CA GLY A 248 -8.22 0.37 6.89
C GLY A 248 -7.04 -0.10 6.03
N LEU A 249 -5.81 0.23 6.41
CA LEU A 249 -4.60 -0.27 5.78
C LEU A 249 -4.11 -1.55 6.45
N HIS A 250 -3.46 -2.41 5.67
CA HIS A 250 -2.67 -3.51 6.23
C HIS A 250 -1.37 -2.98 6.85
N ILE A 251 -0.83 -3.71 7.81
CA ILE A 251 0.41 -3.36 8.51
C ILE A 251 1.54 -4.32 8.14
N PRO A 252 2.78 -3.85 7.97
CA PRO A 252 3.94 -4.70 7.67
C PRO A 252 4.39 -5.48 8.91
N ALA A 253 3.59 -6.46 9.31
CA ALA A 253 3.79 -7.36 10.43
C ALA A 253 3.35 -8.77 10.05
N LEU A 254 3.68 -9.78 10.86
CA LEU A 254 3.21 -11.14 10.63
C LEU A 254 1.70 -11.25 10.85
N ASP A 255 1.11 -12.22 10.16
CA ASP A 255 -0.29 -12.61 10.34
C ASP A 255 -0.68 -12.78 11.81
N ARG A 256 -1.96 -12.51 12.11
CA ARG A 256 -2.52 -12.54 13.46
C ARG A 256 -1.90 -11.50 14.41
N SER A 257 -1.33 -10.43 13.89
CA SER A 257 -1.04 -9.25 14.70
C SER A 257 -2.35 -8.60 15.11
N GLU A 258 -2.49 -8.29 16.41
CA GLU A 258 -3.68 -7.65 16.97
C GLU A 258 -3.43 -6.16 17.21
N LEU A 259 -4.44 -5.36 16.89
CA LEU A 259 -4.48 -3.92 17.18
C LEU A 259 -5.78 -3.59 17.94
N ALA A 260 -5.66 -2.77 18.96
CA ALA A 260 -6.84 -2.19 19.59
C ALA A 260 -7.39 -1.02 18.77
N ILE A 261 -8.70 -0.80 18.89
CA ILE A 261 -9.35 0.41 18.37
C ILE A 261 -9.29 1.46 19.48
N PHE A 262 -8.59 2.55 19.21
CA PHE A 262 -8.49 3.70 20.10
C PHE A 262 -9.30 4.88 19.54
N GLU A 263 -9.94 5.63 20.42
CA GLU A 263 -10.61 6.88 20.05
C GLU A 263 -9.58 7.96 19.76
N ASN A 264 -8.51 7.99 20.57
CA ASN A 264 -7.44 8.97 20.43
C ASN A 264 -6.06 8.31 20.47
N VAL A 265 -5.13 8.84 19.68
CA VAL A 265 -3.72 8.47 19.70
C VAL A 265 -2.91 9.74 19.93
N TYR A 266 -2.36 9.87 21.11
CA TYR A 266 -1.54 11.01 21.50
C TYR A 266 -0.06 10.68 21.40
N ALA A 267 0.74 11.61 20.92
CA ALA A 267 2.17 11.42 20.77
C ALA A 267 2.94 12.69 21.16
N ASP A 268 3.91 12.52 22.03
CA ASP A 268 4.95 13.51 22.32
C ASP A 268 6.28 12.91 21.85
N ILE A 269 6.60 13.11 20.56
CA ILE A 269 7.70 12.45 19.86
C ILE A 269 8.41 13.48 18.97
N GLY A 270 9.67 13.72 19.23
CA GLY A 270 10.53 14.53 18.36
C GLY A 270 11.36 15.54 19.13
N ASP A 271 12.54 15.85 18.60
CA ASP A 271 13.37 16.96 19.05
C ASP A 271 12.87 18.22 18.35
N GLU A 272 12.19 19.11 19.05
CA GLU A 272 11.88 20.46 18.53
C GLU A 272 13.16 21.31 18.45
N GLN A 273 14.06 20.95 17.55
CA GLN A 273 15.24 21.77 17.20
C GLN A 273 14.86 22.90 16.21
N SER A 274 13.66 23.44 16.27
CA SER A 274 13.33 24.62 15.48
C SER A 274 13.92 25.86 16.16
N ILE A 275 14.87 26.49 15.48
CA ILE A 275 15.55 27.72 15.86
C ILE A 275 14.57 28.89 16.11
N GLU A 276 13.32 28.75 15.73
CA GLU A 276 12.28 29.78 15.76
C GLU A 276 11.43 29.83 17.05
N GLN A 277 11.48 28.80 17.92
CA GLN A 277 10.73 28.81 19.18
C GLN A 277 11.65 29.08 20.38
N SER A 278 11.38 30.20 21.04
CA SER A 278 12.13 30.72 22.21
C SER A 278 11.87 29.97 23.53
N LEU A 279 11.06 28.90 23.51
CA LEU A 279 10.79 28.05 24.67
C LEU A 279 11.86 26.96 24.78
N SER A 280 12.29 26.63 26.00
CA SER A 280 13.20 25.51 26.19
C SER A 280 12.52 24.19 25.75
N THR A 281 13.27 23.24 25.25
CA THR A 281 12.79 21.92 24.82
C THR A 281 11.88 21.27 25.88
N PHE A 282 12.25 21.36 27.14
CA PHE A 282 11.45 20.88 28.28
C PHE A 282 10.07 21.54 28.35
N SER A 283 9.98 22.87 28.16
CA SER A 283 8.70 23.60 28.26
C SER A 283 7.74 23.22 27.12
N SER A 284 8.25 22.99 25.91
CA SER A 284 7.46 22.55 24.76
C SER A 284 6.86 21.16 25.00
N HIS A 285 7.69 20.19 25.38
CA HIS A 285 7.24 18.86 25.74
C HIS A 285 6.22 18.88 26.89
N MET A 286 6.49 19.66 27.94
CA MET A 286 5.58 19.77 29.09
C MET A 286 4.21 20.36 28.70
N THR A 287 4.19 21.33 27.80
CA THR A 287 2.94 21.90 27.30
C THR A 287 2.10 20.84 26.56
N ASN A 288 2.75 20.04 25.72
CA ASN A 288 2.09 18.96 25.02
C ASN A 288 1.61 17.85 25.98
N ILE A 289 2.45 17.45 26.94
CA ILE A 289 2.08 16.49 27.99
C ILE A 289 0.86 16.95 28.77
N VAL A 290 0.80 18.22 29.17
CA VAL A 290 -0.36 18.80 29.89
C VAL A 290 -1.62 18.73 29.02
N SER A 291 -1.53 19.01 27.73
CA SER A 291 -2.68 18.86 26.82
C SER A 291 -3.14 17.41 26.75
N ILE A 292 -2.21 16.47 26.60
CA ILE A 292 -2.52 15.03 26.56
C ILE A 292 -3.20 14.58 27.86
N LEU A 293 -2.68 14.99 29.03
CA LEU A 293 -3.26 14.61 30.33
C LEU A 293 -4.67 15.15 30.55
N ASN A 294 -5.03 16.28 29.94
CA ASN A 294 -6.38 16.85 30.02
C ASN A 294 -7.40 16.13 29.14
N GLU A 295 -6.95 15.47 28.06
CA GLU A 295 -7.83 14.89 27.04
C GLU A 295 -7.80 13.35 27.02
N ALA A 296 -6.73 12.72 27.52
CA ALA A 296 -6.57 11.28 27.52
C ALA A 296 -7.58 10.57 28.42
N ASP A 297 -8.02 9.39 27.98
CA ASP A 297 -8.93 8.51 28.67
C ASP A 297 -8.53 7.03 28.55
N ALA A 298 -9.36 6.13 29.06
CA ALA A 298 -9.11 4.67 29.01
C ALA A 298 -9.07 4.11 27.56
N ASN A 299 -9.64 4.81 26.56
CA ASN A 299 -9.67 4.43 25.16
C ASN A 299 -8.56 5.12 24.34
N SER A 300 -7.59 5.72 25.01
CA SER A 300 -6.48 6.44 24.39
C SER A 300 -5.20 5.62 24.37
N LEU A 301 -4.40 5.81 23.31
CA LEU A 301 -3.00 5.36 23.22
C LEU A 301 -2.09 6.57 23.39
N CYS A 302 -1.23 6.57 24.40
CA CYS A 302 -0.28 7.64 24.68
C CYS A 302 1.16 7.17 24.41
N LEU A 303 1.91 7.96 23.65
CA LEU A 303 3.27 7.66 23.19
C LEU A 303 4.19 8.81 23.57
N PHE A 304 5.16 8.56 24.45
CA PHE A 304 6.10 9.57 24.92
C PHE A 304 7.55 9.18 24.59
N ASP A 305 8.25 10.05 23.89
CA ASP A 305 9.68 9.85 23.64
C ASP A 305 10.50 10.74 24.59
N GLU A 306 11.45 10.13 25.33
CA GLU A 306 12.30 10.79 26.32
C GLU A 306 11.49 11.60 27.36
N LEU A 307 10.47 10.97 27.95
CA LEU A 307 9.51 11.61 28.86
C LEU A 307 10.18 12.45 29.96
N CYS A 308 9.82 13.74 30.04
CA CYS A 308 10.32 14.73 30.97
C CYS A 308 11.84 14.96 30.90
N SER A 309 12.49 14.70 29.76
CA SER A 309 13.91 15.03 29.55
C SER A 309 14.14 16.56 29.45
N GLY A 310 15.39 17.01 29.61
CA GLY A 310 15.77 18.42 29.44
C GLY A 310 15.67 19.28 30.69
N THR A 311 15.44 18.68 31.88
CA THR A 311 15.51 19.33 33.20
C THR A 311 16.47 18.59 34.13
N ASP A 312 16.52 18.97 35.43
CA ASP A 312 17.27 18.21 36.44
C ASP A 312 16.83 16.73 36.43
N PRO A 313 17.75 15.78 36.36
CA PRO A 313 17.41 14.35 36.25
C PRO A 313 16.50 13.83 37.37
N THR A 314 16.69 14.28 38.60
CA THR A 314 15.88 13.85 39.75
C THR A 314 14.46 14.40 39.67
N GLU A 315 14.31 15.68 39.30
CA GLU A 315 12.99 16.31 39.09
C GLU A 315 12.29 15.69 37.88
N GLY A 316 13.01 15.50 36.77
CA GLY A 316 12.49 14.89 35.56
C GLY A 316 11.99 13.48 35.76
N ALA A 317 12.74 12.64 36.48
CA ALA A 317 12.34 11.30 36.84
C ALA A 317 11.08 11.27 37.72
N ALA A 318 11.03 12.15 38.73
CA ALA A 318 9.86 12.24 39.63
C ALA A 318 8.59 12.68 38.89
N LEU A 319 8.71 13.67 37.98
CA LEU A 319 7.60 14.13 37.12
C LEU A 319 7.15 13.01 36.17
N ALA A 320 8.09 12.32 35.52
CA ALA A 320 7.78 11.21 34.62
C ALA A 320 7.00 10.09 35.32
N ILE A 321 7.45 9.68 36.51
CA ILE A 321 6.73 8.67 37.33
C ILE A 321 5.32 9.17 37.67
N ALA A 322 5.16 10.42 38.06
CA ALA A 322 3.85 10.98 38.40
C ALA A 322 2.90 11.01 37.20
N VAL A 323 3.37 11.42 36.01
CA VAL A 323 2.62 11.41 34.75
C VAL A 323 2.20 9.98 34.38
N LEU A 324 3.15 9.03 34.43
CA LEU A 324 2.88 7.63 34.08
C LEU A 324 1.91 6.98 35.06
N ASN A 325 2.03 7.23 36.36
CA ASN A 325 1.07 6.76 37.38
C ASN A 325 -0.34 7.31 37.11
N PHE A 326 -0.46 8.57 36.75
CA PHE A 326 -1.76 9.17 36.42
C PHE A 326 -2.42 8.43 35.24
N LEU A 327 -1.70 8.23 34.14
CA LEU A 327 -2.21 7.52 32.97
C LEU A 327 -2.50 6.05 33.26
N HIS A 328 -1.66 5.38 34.04
CA HIS A 328 -1.87 4.00 34.49
C HIS A 328 -3.14 3.86 35.33
N ASN A 329 -3.38 4.78 36.27
CA ASN A 329 -4.61 4.78 37.08
C ASN A 329 -5.88 5.00 36.24
N MET A 330 -5.75 5.67 35.07
CA MET A 330 -6.83 5.81 34.07
C MET A 330 -6.96 4.59 33.16
N THR A 331 -6.10 3.57 33.32
CA THR A 331 -6.02 2.39 32.44
C THR A 331 -5.73 2.74 30.97
N CYS A 332 -5.11 3.90 30.72
CA CYS A 332 -4.70 4.36 29.41
C CYS A 332 -3.53 3.51 28.90
N ARG A 333 -3.57 3.10 27.62
CA ARG A 333 -2.45 2.35 27.01
C ARG A 333 -1.30 3.29 26.73
N THR A 334 -0.16 3.07 27.41
CA THR A 334 0.96 4.01 27.36
C THR A 334 2.27 3.31 27.02
N ILE A 335 3.05 3.90 26.12
CA ILE A 335 4.45 3.53 25.89
C ILE A 335 5.29 4.77 26.10
N ALA A 336 6.30 4.71 26.97
CA ALA A 336 7.21 5.80 27.21
C ALA A 336 8.66 5.35 27.03
N THR A 337 9.48 6.15 26.39
CA THR A 337 10.94 5.94 26.36
C THR A 337 11.61 6.84 27.39
N THR A 338 12.70 6.38 27.97
CA THR A 338 13.43 7.13 28.99
C THR A 338 14.89 6.68 29.14
N HIS A 339 15.69 7.56 29.76
CA HIS A 339 17.04 7.28 30.22
C HIS A 339 17.14 7.19 31.75
N TYR A 340 16.07 7.53 32.49
CA TYR A 340 16.08 7.55 33.94
C TYR A 340 16.07 6.15 34.54
N SER A 341 17.01 5.89 35.45
CA SER A 341 17.12 4.61 36.16
C SER A 341 15.94 4.39 37.13
N GLU A 342 15.38 5.45 37.69
CA GLU A 342 14.23 5.45 38.57
C GLU A 342 12.97 4.87 37.92
N LEU A 343 12.78 5.12 36.61
CA LEU A 343 11.66 4.55 35.85
C LEU A 343 11.81 3.05 35.63
N LYS A 344 13.04 2.54 35.53
CA LYS A 344 13.29 1.08 35.47
C LYS A 344 12.84 0.41 36.80
N VAL A 345 13.18 1.04 37.94
CA VAL A 345 12.74 0.57 39.28
C VAL A 345 11.23 0.64 39.39
N PHE A 346 10.63 1.75 38.98
CA PHE A 346 9.18 1.90 38.97
C PHE A 346 8.50 0.77 38.22
N ALA A 347 8.97 0.43 37.01
CA ALA A 347 8.41 -0.65 36.21
C ALA A 347 8.63 -2.06 36.83
N LEU A 348 9.63 -2.26 37.69
CA LEU A 348 9.85 -3.51 38.39
C LEU A 348 8.93 -3.68 39.64
N THR A 349 8.46 -2.56 40.19
CA THR A 349 7.73 -2.55 41.47
C THR A 349 6.24 -2.30 41.29
N ALA A 350 5.82 -1.60 40.21
CA ALA A 350 4.42 -1.27 40.00
C ALA A 350 3.70 -2.38 39.21
N PRO A 351 2.60 -2.94 39.73
CA PRO A 351 1.82 -3.93 38.97
C PRO A 351 1.19 -3.32 37.72
N GLY A 352 1.18 -4.05 36.60
CA GLY A 352 0.62 -3.56 35.34
C GLY A 352 1.56 -2.63 34.57
N VAL A 353 2.79 -2.44 35.04
CA VAL A 353 3.87 -1.72 34.34
C VAL A 353 4.97 -2.71 33.98
N GLU A 354 5.49 -2.63 32.74
CA GLU A 354 6.54 -3.53 32.29
C GLU A 354 7.73 -2.76 31.70
N ASN A 355 8.94 -3.29 31.90
CA ASN A 355 10.15 -2.81 31.29
C ASN A 355 10.32 -3.38 29.87
N ALA A 356 10.92 -2.61 28.99
CA ALA A 356 11.50 -3.11 27.74
C ALA A 356 12.85 -2.45 27.50
N CYS A 357 13.72 -3.12 26.74
CA CYS A 357 14.97 -2.52 26.29
C CYS A 357 15.18 -2.76 24.80
N CYS A 358 15.86 -1.78 24.17
CA CYS A 358 16.44 -1.97 22.86
C CYS A 358 17.82 -2.60 23.03
N GLU A 359 18.00 -3.82 22.51
CA GLU A 359 19.23 -4.59 22.63
C GLU A 359 20.41 -3.86 21.95
N PHE A 360 21.55 -3.83 22.63
CA PHE A 360 22.79 -3.24 22.14
C PHE A 360 23.94 -4.23 22.24
N ASN A 361 24.63 -4.47 21.13
CA ASN A 361 25.79 -5.36 21.12
C ASN A 361 27.05 -4.58 21.52
N VAL A 362 27.52 -4.84 22.74
CA VAL A 362 28.73 -4.19 23.31
C VAL A 362 30.01 -4.62 22.60
N GLU A 363 30.04 -5.83 22.01
CA GLU A 363 31.23 -6.31 21.30
C GLU A 363 31.45 -5.59 19.97
N THR A 364 30.37 -5.34 19.23
CA THR A 364 30.42 -4.66 17.94
C THR A 364 30.21 -3.15 18.03
N LEU A 365 29.81 -2.61 19.19
CA LEU A 365 29.35 -1.24 19.42
C LEU A 365 28.20 -0.83 18.47
N ARG A 366 27.33 -1.78 18.13
CA ARG A 366 26.22 -1.53 17.23
C ARG A 366 24.89 -1.91 17.89
N PRO A 367 23.83 -1.14 17.66
CA PRO A 367 22.49 -1.54 18.05
C PRO A 367 22.06 -2.77 17.23
N THR A 368 21.38 -3.70 17.86
CA THR A 368 20.72 -4.80 17.16
C THR A 368 19.31 -4.44 16.72
N TYR A 369 18.76 -3.35 17.25
CA TYR A 369 17.39 -2.85 17.04
C TYR A 369 16.28 -3.81 17.49
N ARG A 370 16.62 -4.87 18.22
CA ARG A 370 15.63 -5.79 18.79
C ARG A 370 15.03 -5.18 20.07
N LEU A 371 13.73 -5.26 20.20
CA LEU A 371 13.01 -4.87 21.41
C LEU A 371 12.77 -6.09 22.28
N LEU A 372 13.26 -6.06 23.50
CA LEU A 372 13.14 -7.12 24.49
C LEU A 372 12.21 -6.65 25.61
N ILE A 373 11.01 -7.21 25.70
CA ILE A 373 10.02 -6.89 26.74
C ILE A 373 10.30 -7.72 27.99
N GLY A 374 10.09 -7.11 29.15
CA GLY A 374 10.34 -7.73 30.46
C GLY A 374 11.80 -7.61 30.92
N ILE A 375 12.65 -6.89 30.19
CA ILE A 375 14.06 -6.68 30.51
C ILE A 375 14.32 -5.18 30.63
N PRO A 376 14.78 -4.68 31.80
CA PRO A 376 15.24 -3.31 31.92
C PRO A 376 16.57 -3.12 31.17
N GLY A 377 16.71 -2.02 30.44
CA GLY A 377 17.93 -1.74 29.70
C GLY A 377 19.11 -1.37 30.58
N LYS A 378 20.28 -1.88 30.23
CA LYS A 378 21.55 -1.60 30.91
C LYS A 378 22.19 -0.33 30.35
N SER A 379 22.84 0.44 31.23
CA SER A 379 23.76 1.48 30.82
C SER A 379 25.07 0.86 30.32
N ASN A 380 25.47 1.16 29.09
CA ASN A 380 26.70 0.65 28.50
C ASN A 380 27.77 1.74 28.33
N ALA A 381 27.60 2.90 28.98
CA ALA A 381 28.46 4.05 28.79
C ALA A 381 29.93 3.73 29.04
N PHE A 382 30.28 3.10 30.14
CA PHE A 382 31.67 2.72 30.45
C PHE A 382 32.26 1.70 29.47
N ALA A 383 31.47 0.70 29.07
CA ALA A 383 31.94 -0.30 28.10
C ALA A 383 32.17 0.33 26.71
N ILE A 384 31.29 1.23 26.29
CA ILE A 384 31.40 2.00 25.04
C ILE A 384 32.62 2.91 25.11
N SER A 385 32.79 3.69 26.19
CA SER A 385 33.89 4.63 26.35
C SER A 385 35.25 3.91 26.34
N ARG A 386 35.38 2.75 27.03
CA ARG A 386 36.58 1.91 26.99
C ARG A 386 36.94 1.48 25.57
N LYS A 387 35.98 1.00 24.81
CA LYS A 387 36.17 0.56 23.42
C LYS A 387 36.51 1.70 22.47
N LEU A 388 36.00 2.90 22.73
CA LEU A 388 36.37 4.11 21.98
C LEU A 388 37.74 4.67 22.35
N GLY A 389 38.43 4.07 23.33
CA GLY A 389 39.78 4.39 23.68
C GLY A 389 39.94 5.33 24.90
N LEU A 390 38.87 5.53 25.69
CA LEU A 390 38.98 6.26 26.95
C LEU A 390 39.85 5.43 27.91
N PRO A 391 40.96 6.02 28.50
CA PRO A 391 41.84 5.33 29.41
C PRO A 391 41.11 4.74 30.61
N ASP A 392 41.48 3.50 31.05
CA ASP A 392 40.84 2.81 32.16
C ASP A 392 40.87 3.60 33.46
N TYR A 393 41.95 4.34 33.77
CA TYR A 393 42.02 5.15 34.96
C TYR A 393 40.97 6.27 35.04
N ILE A 394 40.51 6.82 33.88
CA ILE A 394 39.43 7.81 33.85
C ILE A 394 38.10 7.11 34.08
N ILE A 395 37.91 5.89 33.53
CA ILE A 395 36.71 5.11 33.74
C ILE A 395 36.60 4.68 35.21
N ASP A 396 37.70 4.26 35.81
CA ASP A 396 37.73 3.83 37.22
C ASP A 396 37.48 5.03 38.16
N GLU A 397 38.02 6.21 37.84
CA GLU A 397 37.71 7.43 38.59
C GLU A 397 36.23 7.81 38.46
N ALA A 398 35.65 7.72 37.25
CA ALA A 398 34.23 7.97 37.04
C ALA A 398 33.33 7.00 37.82
N LYS A 399 33.72 5.71 37.90
CA LYS A 399 33.00 4.73 38.72
C LYS A 399 33.07 5.03 40.22
N ASN A 400 34.27 5.52 40.70
CA ASN A 400 34.43 5.90 42.10
C ASN A 400 33.55 7.10 42.49
N GLN A 401 33.13 7.93 41.52
CA GLN A 401 32.22 9.06 41.75
C GLN A 401 30.74 8.63 41.80
N MET A 402 30.41 7.39 41.35
CA MET A 402 29.05 6.85 41.51
C MET A 402 28.78 6.39 42.92
N GLU A 403 27.56 6.61 43.45
CA GLU A 403 27.17 6.11 44.73
C GLU A 403 27.14 4.57 44.73
N GLN A 404 27.62 3.91 45.79
CA GLN A 404 27.66 2.43 45.91
C GLN A 404 26.28 1.74 45.75
N LYS A 405 25.18 2.46 45.99
CA LYS A 405 23.83 1.95 45.80
C LYS A 405 23.48 1.82 44.30
N ASP A 406 23.91 2.74 43.49
CA ASP A 406 23.66 2.74 42.04
C ASP A 406 24.48 1.64 41.35
N GLU A 407 25.72 1.39 41.78
CA GLU A 407 26.57 0.32 41.27
C GLU A 407 25.98 -1.07 41.58
N SER A 408 25.52 -1.32 42.82
CA SER A 408 24.87 -2.56 43.24
C SER A 408 23.56 -2.82 42.46
N PHE A 409 22.80 -1.78 42.15
CA PHE A 409 21.55 -1.90 41.40
C PHE A 409 21.80 -2.14 39.90
N GLU A 410 22.76 -1.45 39.28
CA GLU A 410 23.17 -1.67 37.91
C GLU A 410 23.74 -3.09 37.69
N ASP A 411 24.47 -3.65 38.67
CA ASP A 411 24.96 -5.02 38.62
C ASP A 411 23.81 -6.05 38.71
N LEU A 412 22.81 -5.78 39.57
CA LEU A 412 21.60 -6.62 39.66
C LEU A 412 20.82 -6.60 38.32
N LEU A 413 20.64 -5.43 37.73
CA LEU A 413 20.00 -5.27 36.45
C LEU A 413 20.78 -6.01 35.34
N ALA A 414 22.12 -5.95 35.36
CA ALA A 414 22.99 -6.67 34.44
C ALA A 414 22.79 -8.19 34.49
N ASN A 415 22.71 -8.74 35.73
CA ASN A 415 22.49 -10.17 35.95
C ASN A 415 21.08 -10.61 35.47
N LEU A 416 20.05 -9.78 35.72
CA LEU A 416 18.68 -10.03 35.25
C LEU A 416 18.59 -9.99 33.73
N GLU A 417 19.23 -9.00 33.08
CA GLU A 417 19.29 -8.89 31.62
C GLU A 417 19.97 -10.11 30.98
N ASN A 418 21.15 -10.48 31.49
CA ASN A 418 21.87 -11.66 30.98
C ASN A 418 21.04 -12.95 31.11
N SER A 419 20.39 -13.13 32.26
CA SER A 419 19.54 -14.33 32.53
C SER A 419 18.34 -14.35 31.58
N ARG A 420 17.66 -13.22 31.35
CA ARG A 420 16.51 -13.13 30.43
C ARG A 420 16.90 -13.21 28.97
N VAL A 421 18.02 -12.62 28.54
CA VAL A 421 18.55 -12.79 27.17
C VAL A 421 18.83 -14.27 26.88
N THR A 422 19.35 -14.99 27.87
CA THR A 422 19.56 -16.45 27.75
C THR A 422 18.22 -17.18 27.62
N ILE A 423 17.24 -16.86 28.47
CA ILE A 423 15.90 -17.45 28.44
C ILE A 423 15.20 -17.17 27.10
N GLU A 424 15.34 -15.96 26.54
CA GLU A 424 14.71 -15.63 25.27
C GLU A 424 15.35 -16.37 24.10
N LYS A 425 16.68 -16.53 24.09
CA LYS A 425 17.37 -17.40 23.11
C LYS A 425 16.90 -18.83 23.20
N GLU A 426 16.79 -19.37 24.42
CA GLU A 426 16.29 -20.75 24.64
C GLU A 426 14.83 -20.87 24.18
N ARG A 427 14.00 -19.85 24.35
CA ARG A 427 12.61 -19.82 23.83
C ARG A 427 12.55 -19.82 22.30
N GLU A 428 13.42 -19.05 21.63
CA GLU A 428 13.52 -19.04 20.17
C GLU A 428 13.96 -20.42 19.66
N GLU A 429 14.93 -21.07 20.29
CA GLU A 429 15.35 -22.44 19.96
C GLU A 429 14.22 -23.45 20.19
N ILE A 430 13.50 -23.36 21.29
CA ILE A 430 12.34 -24.22 21.59
C ILE A 430 11.23 -24.00 20.54
N ALA A 431 10.96 -22.77 20.12
CA ALA A 431 9.99 -22.48 19.08
C ALA A 431 10.39 -23.08 17.73
N SER A 432 11.67 -23.00 17.37
CA SER A 432 12.25 -23.63 16.19
C SER A 432 12.12 -25.15 16.21
N TYR A 433 12.49 -25.79 17.32
CA TYR A 433 12.33 -27.22 17.51
C TYR A 433 10.86 -27.67 17.48
N LYS A 434 9.96 -26.88 18.02
CA LYS A 434 8.52 -27.17 17.96
C LYS A 434 7.99 -27.18 16.54
N GLN A 435 8.44 -26.27 15.70
CA GLN A 435 8.08 -26.21 14.28
C GLN A 435 8.68 -27.40 13.50
N GLU A 436 9.91 -27.79 13.83
CA GLU A 436 10.54 -28.95 13.24
C GLU A 436 9.83 -30.26 13.63
N ILE A 437 9.46 -30.41 14.90
CA ILE A 437 8.68 -31.54 15.40
C ILE A 437 7.31 -31.62 14.68
N GLU A 438 6.64 -30.50 14.48
CA GLU A 438 5.34 -30.47 13.79
C GLU A 438 5.46 -30.87 12.32
N THR A 439 6.51 -30.42 11.63
CA THR A 439 6.80 -30.85 10.24
C THR A 439 7.16 -32.33 10.16
N LEU A 440 7.93 -32.84 11.10
CA LEU A 440 8.26 -34.27 11.19
C LEU A 440 7.03 -35.13 11.48
N LYS A 441 6.16 -34.68 12.39
CA LYS A 441 4.89 -35.36 12.71
C LYS A 441 3.99 -35.46 11.49
N ASN A 442 3.83 -34.38 10.74
CA ASN A 442 3.03 -34.36 9.52
C ASN A 442 3.62 -35.30 8.44
N ARG A 443 4.96 -35.36 8.32
CA ARG A 443 5.62 -36.31 7.40
C ARG A 443 5.43 -37.77 7.84
N LEU A 444 5.47 -38.06 9.14
CA LEU A 444 5.22 -39.38 9.69
C LEU A 444 3.79 -39.82 9.41
N GLN A 445 2.81 -38.95 9.68
CA GLN A 445 1.40 -39.23 9.42
C GLN A 445 1.13 -39.53 7.92
N GLN A 446 1.70 -38.75 7.02
CA GLN A 446 1.60 -39.02 5.58
C GLN A 446 2.25 -40.35 5.16
N LYS A 447 3.36 -40.76 5.82
CA LYS A 447 3.97 -42.06 5.56
C LYS A 447 3.11 -43.20 6.09
N GLU A 448 2.51 -43.07 7.27
CA GLU A 448 1.59 -44.08 7.85
C GLU A 448 0.35 -44.24 6.97
N GLU A 449 -0.23 -43.17 6.49
CA GLU A 449 -1.40 -43.19 5.58
C GLU A 449 -1.01 -43.95 4.27
N ARG A 450 0.11 -43.60 3.63
CA ARG A 450 0.62 -44.31 2.43
C ARG A 450 0.91 -45.79 2.68
N PHE A 451 1.48 -46.09 3.84
CA PHE A 451 1.76 -47.49 4.21
C PHE A 451 0.45 -48.28 4.46
N SER A 452 -0.54 -47.66 5.10
CA SER A 452 -1.85 -48.25 5.30
C SER A 452 -2.57 -48.53 3.95
N GLU A 453 -2.55 -47.57 3.03
CA GLU A 453 -3.11 -47.73 1.68
C GLU A 453 -2.37 -48.86 0.89
N GLN A 454 -1.05 -48.94 0.96
CA GLN A 454 -0.30 -50.00 0.32
C GLN A 454 -0.61 -51.36 0.92
N LYS A 455 -0.77 -51.43 2.24
CA LYS A 455 -1.15 -52.66 2.96
C LYS A 455 -2.56 -53.12 2.57
N GLU A 456 -3.52 -52.24 2.48
CA GLU A 456 -4.87 -52.56 2.01
C GLU A 456 -4.89 -53.04 0.55
N LYS A 457 -4.16 -52.35 -0.34
CA LYS A 457 -4.01 -52.80 -1.75
C LYS A 457 -3.33 -54.17 -1.88
N MET A 458 -2.32 -54.47 -1.03
CA MET A 458 -1.70 -55.77 -0.99
C MET A 458 -2.63 -56.88 -0.50
N LEU A 459 -3.37 -56.59 0.58
CA LEU A 459 -4.39 -57.49 1.15
C LEU A 459 -5.53 -57.76 0.17
N SER A 460 -6.01 -56.71 -0.53
CA SER A 460 -7.03 -56.86 -1.58
C SER A 460 -6.54 -57.76 -2.71
N LYS A 461 -5.34 -57.51 -3.24
CA LYS A 461 -4.76 -58.36 -4.29
C LYS A 461 -4.59 -59.83 -3.83
N ALA A 462 -4.07 -60.06 -2.63
CA ALA A 462 -3.91 -61.37 -2.06
C ALA A 462 -5.24 -62.11 -1.90
N ARG A 463 -6.31 -61.40 -1.51
CA ARG A 463 -7.68 -61.94 -1.44
C ARG A 463 -8.22 -62.29 -2.81
N GLU A 464 -8.03 -61.47 -3.83
CA GLU A 464 -8.43 -61.72 -5.21
C GLU A 464 -7.72 -62.93 -5.78
N GLU A 465 -6.36 -63.05 -5.56
CA GLU A 465 -5.60 -64.22 -5.98
C GLU A 465 -6.04 -65.50 -5.26
N ALA A 466 -6.29 -65.44 -3.94
CA ALA A 466 -6.79 -66.56 -3.19
C ALA A 466 -8.21 -67.03 -3.68
N GLN A 467 -9.09 -66.08 -3.97
CA GLN A 467 -10.42 -66.35 -4.54
C GLN A 467 -10.28 -66.99 -5.92
N LYS A 468 -9.38 -66.50 -6.75
CA LYS A 468 -9.12 -67.06 -8.09
C LYS A 468 -8.61 -68.48 -8.01
N ILE A 469 -7.62 -68.77 -7.12
CA ILE A 469 -7.11 -70.10 -6.88
C ILE A 469 -8.21 -71.05 -6.37
N LEU A 470 -9.08 -70.60 -5.45
CA LEU A 470 -10.21 -71.37 -4.95
C LEU A 470 -11.22 -71.63 -6.05
N GLN A 471 -11.48 -70.69 -6.92
CA GLN A 471 -12.42 -70.84 -8.04
C GLN A 471 -11.84 -71.82 -9.07
N ASP A 472 -10.57 -71.70 -9.44
CA ASP A 472 -9.87 -72.61 -10.37
C ASP A 472 -9.81 -74.03 -9.81
N ALA A 473 -9.58 -74.19 -8.50
CA ALA A 473 -9.63 -75.51 -7.85
C ALA A 473 -11.02 -76.12 -7.86
N LYS A 474 -12.06 -75.34 -7.62
CA LYS A 474 -13.48 -75.75 -7.69
C LYS A 474 -13.86 -76.14 -9.11
N ASP A 475 -13.49 -75.32 -10.09
CA ASP A 475 -13.79 -75.61 -11.50
C ASP A 475 -13.06 -76.89 -11.97
N THR A 476 -11.80 -77.13 -11.52
CA THR A 476 -11.02 -78.35 -11.78
C THR A 476 -11.67 -79.56 -11.10
N ALA A 477 -12.11 -79.41 -9.84
CA ALA A 477 -12.83 -80.47 -9.13
C ALA A 477 -14.15 -80.83 -9.82
N ASP A 478 -14.96 -79.83 -10.19
CA ASP A 478 -16.18 -80.03 -10.92
C ASP A 478 -15.99 -80.69 -12.31
N GLN A 479 -14.91 -80.30 -12.99
CA GLN A 479 -14.54 -80.88 -14.26
C GLN A 479 -14.08 -82.32 -14.09
N THR A 480 -13.35 -82.64 -13.05
CA THR A 480 -12.92 -84.02 -12.69
C THR A 480 -14.11 -84.87 -12.32
N ILE A 481 -15.03 -84.35 -11.51
CA ILE A 481 -16.31 -85.02 -11.15
C ILE A 481 -17.14 -85.30 -12.41
N ARG A 482 -17.25 -84.32 -13.32
CA ARG A 482 -17.96 -84.54 -14.63
C ARG A 482 -17.28 -85.58 -15.47
N ASN A 483 -15.95 -85.66 -15.51
CA ASN A 483 -15.21 -86.66 -16.23
C ASN A 483 -15.37 -88.05 -15.61
N ILE A 484 -15.32 -88.18 -14.28
CA ILE A 484 -15.61 -89.39 -13.54
C ILE A 484 -17.03 -89.90 -13.79
N ASN A 485 -18.01 -88.95 -13.73
CA ASN A 485 -19.41 -89.29 -14.01
C ASN A 485 -19.64 -89.72 -15.48
N LYS A 486 -18.89 -89.16 -16.43
CA LYS A 486 -18.92 -89.60 -17.83
C LYS A 486 -18.31 -91.02 -17.98
N LEU A 487 -17.19 -91.31 -17.32
CA LEU A 487 -16.56 -92.59 -17.30
C LEU A 487 -17.41 -93.64 -16.57
N ALA A 488 -18.05 -93.32 -15.49
CA ALA A 488 -19.00 -94.19 -14.76
C ALA A 488 -20.24 -94.49 -15.59
N LYS A 489 -20.73 -93.57 -16.42
CA LYS A 489 -21.82 -93.81 -17.35
C LYS A 489 -21.39 -94.72 -18.53
N SER A 490 -20.14 -94.75 -18.92
CA SER A 490 -19.69 -95.61 -19.99
C SER A 490 -19.26 -97.02 -19.53
N SER A 491 -19.12 -97.23 -18.19
CA SER A 491 -18.66 -98.50 -17.62
C SER A 491 -19.72 -99.24 -16.79
N GLY A 492 -21.05 -98.89 -16.87
CA GLY A 492 -22.11 -99.72 -16.30
C GLY A 492 -22.18 -99.84 -14.75
N VAL A 493 -21.37 -99.03 -13.99
CA VAL A 493 -21.37 -99.09 -12.52
C VAL A 493 -22.16 -97.91 -12.01
N ASN A 494 -23.49 -97.96 -12.01
CA ASN A 494 -24.37 -96.78 -11.71
C ASN A 494 -25.30 -97.00 -10.54
N LYS A 495 -25.00 -97.74 -9.49
CA LYS A 495 -25.89 -97.91 -8.34
C LYS A 495 -25.32 -97.62 -6.93
N GLU A 496 -24.00 -97.53 -6.79
CA GLU A 496 -23.39 -97.28 -5.44
C GLU A 496 -22.87 -95.90 -5.19
N LEU A 497 -22.78 -94.99 -6.19
CA LEU A 497 -22.22 -93.61 -6.06
C LEU A 497 -23.30 -92.56 -5.82
N GLU A 498 -24.55 -92.83 -5.88
CA GLU A 498 -25.61 -91.86 -5.54
C GLU A 498 -25.96 -91.85 -4.04
N ALA A 499 -25.52 -92.83 -3.23
CA ALA A 499 -25.80 -92.90 -1.81
C ALA A 499 -24.84 -92.15 -0.93
N GLU A 500 -23.62 -91.70 -1.46
CA GLU A 500 -22.65 -90.89 -0.73
C GLU A 500 -22.73 -89.40 -1.05
N ARG A 501 -23.80 -88.93 -1.71
CA ARG A 501 -23.94 -87.54 -2.13
C ARG A 501 -25.01 -86.75 -1.33
N THR A 502 -25.44 -87.31 -0.20
CA THR A 502 -26.28 -86.63 0.82
C THR A 502 -25.46 -86.35 2.07
#